data_7a7edb6c103caf2e18ac60d904675f9a
#
_entry.id   7a7edb6c103caf2e18ac60d904675f9a
#
_cell.length_a   1.000
_cell.length_b   1.000
_cell.length_c   1.000
_cell.angle_alpha   90.00
_cell.angle_beta   90.00
_cell.angle_gamma   90.00
#
_symmetry.space_group_name_H-M   'P 1'
#
loop_
_entity.id
_entity.type
_entity.pdbx_description
1 polymer ?
#
loop_
_entity_poly.entity_id
_entity_poly.type
_entity_poly.pdbx_seq_one_letter_code
_entity_poly.pdbx_strand_id
1 'polypeptide(L)'
;MFLLRIYQMIDDLSFLEKNQKRIEKALNKALPARDFSNITEAIHYSVLDGGKRIRPQLVYLVADSLNLNLKSETIDAMAASGELIHCYSLIHDDLPAMDNDDLRRGKPSCHIKFGEASAILAGDAIQPLALEIITDIDDPNLSAETKIKIISIFSKACG
;
A
#
# COMPACT_ATOMS: atom_id res chain seq x y z
N MET A 1 23.58 17.22 3.12
CA MET A 1 23.89 15.79 3.31
C MET A 1 22.66 14.89 3.04
N PHE A 2 21.48 15.19 3.60
CA PHE A 2 20.22 14.45 3.40
C PHE A 2 19.76 14.35 1.93
N LEU A 3 19.63 15.50 1.24
CA LEU A 3 19.21 15.53 -0.17
C LEU A 3 20.18 14.83 -1.11
N LEU A 4 21.50 14.90 -0.87
CA LEU A 4 22.51 14.24 -1.67
C LEU A 4 22.39 12.72 -1.56
N ARG A 5 22.10 12.19 -0.36
CA ARG A 5 21.89 10.77 -0.12
C ARG A 5 20.64 10.25 -0.85
N ILE A 6 19.54 11.02 -0.80
CA ILE A 6 18.31 10.73 -1.54
C ILE A 6 18.61 10.65 -3.05
N TYR A 7 19.36 11.61 -3.57
CA TYR A 7 19.72 11.65 -5.00
C TYR A 7 20.52 10.41 -5.44
N GLN A 8 21.52 10.02 -4.64
CA GLN A 8 22.33 8.82 -4.90
C GLN A 8 21.51 7.53 -4.85
N MET A 9 20.52 7.45 -3.98
CA MET A 9 19.67 6.25 -3.83
C MET A 9 18.62 6.13 -4.95
N ILE A 10 18.13 7.24 -5.51
CA ILE A 10 17.19 7.22 -6.65
C ILE A 10 17.88 6.71 -7.92
N ASP A 11 19.16 6.99 -8.10
CA ASP A 11 19.95 6.51 -9.24
C ASP A 11 20.44 5.06 -9.04
N ASP A 12 20.28 4.49 -7.86
CA ASP A 12 20.66 3.10 -7.56
C ASP A 12 19.52 2.13 -7.91
N LEU A 13 19.59 1.57 -9.12
CA LEU A 13 18.64 0.55 -9.59
C LEU A 13 18.56 -0.65 -8.64
N SER A 14 19.65 -1.02 -7.98
CA SER A 14 19.67 -2.13 -7.03
C SER A 14 18.82 -1.85 -5.78
N PHE A 15 18.79 -0.60 -5.33
CA PHE A 15 17.92 -0.14 -4.24
C PHE A 15 16.44 -0.26 -4.63
N LEU A 16 16.09 0.19 -5.82
CA LEU A 16 14.71 0.14 -6.33
C LEU A 16 14.22 -1.32 -6.49
N GLU A 17 15.02 -2.18 -7.10
CA GLU A 17 14.71 -3.59 -7.31
C GLU A 17 14.56 -4.35 -5.97
N LYS A 18 15.46 -4.11 -5.02
CA LYS A 18 15.39 -4.69 -3.68
C LYS A 18 14.10 -4.30 -2.97
N ASN A 19 13.75 -3.03 -3.01
CA ASN A 19 12.55 -2.53 -2.34
C ASN A 19 11.27 -2.94 -3.07
N GLN A 20 11.31 -3.12 -4.40
CA GLN A 20 10.20 -3.71 -5.15
C GLN A 20 9.85 -5.12 -4.63
N LYS A 21 10.86 -5.99 -4.48
CA LYS A 21 10.66 -7.34 -3.92
C LYS A 21 10.19 -7.31 -2.47
N ARG A 22 10.70 -6.35 -1.71
CA ARG A 22 10.36 -6.17 -0.30
C ARG A 22 8.90 -5.78 -0.11
N ILE A 23 8.40 -4.80 -0.88
CA ILE A 23 7.01 -4.36 -0.79
C ILE A 23 6.03 -5.45 -1.29
N GLU A 24 6.35 -6.17 -2.35
CA GLU A 24 5.49 -7.27 -2.81
C GLU A 24 5.32 -8.35 -1.72
N LYS A 25 6.39 -8.66 -0.99
CA LYS A 25 6.31 -9.58 0.16
C LYS A 25 5.48 -9.00 1.30
N ALA A 26 5.65 -7.71 1.61
CA ALA A 26 4.89 -7.03 2.66
C ALA A 26 3.40 -6.98 2.35
N LEU A 27 3.02 -6.65 1.10
CA LEU A 27 1.64 -6.65 0.65
C LEU A 27 1.02 -8.05 0.72
N ASN A 28 1.71 -9.08 0.23
CA ASN A 28 1.22 -10.46 0.33
C ASN A 28 0.98 -10.89 1.79
N LYS A 29 1.82 -10.45 2.72
CA LYS A 29 1.65 -10.75 4.15
C LYS A 29 0.49 -9.99 4.79
N ALA A 30 0.24 -8.77 4.31
CA ALA A 30 -0.78 -7.87 4.84
C ALA A 30 -2.20 -8.24 4.41
N LEU A 31 -2.35 -8.88 3.25
CA LEU A 31 -3.65 -9.24 2.71
C LEU A 31 -4.31 -10.38 3.49
N PRO A 32 -5.66 -10.40 3.59
CA PRO A 32 -6.38 -11.49 4.23
C PRO A 32 -6.10 -12.83 3.53
N ALA A 33 -6.24 -13.92 4.28
CA ALA A 33 -6.16 -15.25 3.68
C ALA A 33 -7.24 -15.42 2.60
N ARG A 34 -6.88 -16.11 1.51
CA ARG A 34 -7.85 -16.39 0.43
C ARG A 34 -8.93 -17.33 0.93
N ASP A 35 -10.17 -16.90 0.88
CA ASP A 35 -11.37 -17.66 1.26
C ASP A 35 -12.25 -17.98 0.05
N PHE A 36 -11.76 -17.70 -1.16
CA PHE A 36 -12.46 -17.86 -2.43
C PHE A 36 -13.73 -17.00 -2.57
N SER A 37 -13.94 -16.01 -1.73
CA SER A 37 -14.96 -15.00 -1.93
C SER A 37 -14.56 -14.04 -3.06
N ASN A 38 -15.54 -13.51 -3.79
CA ASN A 38 -15.28 -12.52 -4.83
C ASN A 38 -14.58 -11.28 -4.29
N ILE A 39 -14.86 -10.89 -3.05
CA ILE A 39 -14.26 -9.70 -2.43
C ILE A 39 -12.78 -9.94 -2.16
N THR A 40 -12.43 -11.07 -1.54
CA THR A 40 -11.03 -11.42 -1.25
C THR A 40 -10.22 -11.54 -2.53
N GLU A 41 -10.76 -12.20 -3.56
CA GLU A 41 -10.11 -12.32 -4.86
C GLU A 41 -9.96 -10.96 -5.56
N ALA A 42 -10.94 -10.07 -5.46
CA ALA A 42 -10.87 -8.71 -5.99
C ALA A 42 -9.78 -7.88 -5.29
N ILE A 43 -9.65 -7.99 -3.96
CA ILE A 43 -8.58 -7.36 -3.18
C ILE A 43 -7.21 -7.85 -3.66
N HIS A 44 -6.98 -9.17 -3.69
CA HIS A 44 -5.71 -9.74 -4.13
C HIS A 44 -5.37 -9.35 -5.58
N TYR A 45 -6.35 -9.41 -6.46
CA TYR A 45 -6.18 -9.03 -7.86
C TYR A 45 -5.74 -7.56 -7.99
N SER A 46 -6.39 -6.64 -7.29
CA SER A 46 -6.13 -5.21 -7.42
C SER A 46 -4.84 -4.79 -6.73
N VAL A 47 -4.52 -5.37 -5.57
CA VAL A 47 -3.32 -5.01 -4.80
C VAL A 47 -2.06 -5.63 -5.39
N LEU A 48 -2.11 -6.88 -5.82
CA LEU A 48 -0.92 -7.62 -6.29
C LEU A 48 -0.68 -7.53 -7.81
N ASP A 49 -1.42 -6.69 -8.50
CA ASP A 49 -1.29 -6.49 -9.96
C ASP A 49 -0.01 -5.76 -10.40
N GLY A 50 0.98 -5.69 -9.54
CA GLY A 50 2.25 -5.02 -9.83
C GLY A 50 2.15 -3.49 -9.75
N GLY A 51 2.92 -2.81 -10.59
CA GLY A 51 3.05 -1.35 -10.61
C GLY A 51 4.42 -0.89 -10.13
N LYS A 52 4.71 0.41 -10.31
CA LYS A 52 6.01 1.01 -9.99
C LYS A 52 6.29 1.13 -8.49
N ARG A 53 5.28 0.94 -7.64
CA ARG A 53 5.37 1.05 -6.17
C ARG A 53 6.11 2.30 -5.70
N ILE A 54 5.87 3.44 -6.33
CA ILE A 54 6.57 4.70 -6.02
C ILE A 54 6.36 5.14 -4.57
N ARG A 55 5.13 5.00 -4.05
CA ARG A 55 4.82 5.39 -2.65
C ARG A 55 5.61 4.57 -1.64
N PRO A 56 5.63 3.23 -1.70
CA PRO A 56 6.51 2.41 -0.88
C PRO A 56 8.00 2.74 -1.03
N GLN A 57 8.47 3.00 -2.26
CA GLN A 57 9.87 3.40 -2.50
C GLN A 57 10.22 4.67 -1.72
N LEU A 58 9.32 5.67 -1.69
CA LEU A 58 9.52 6.88 -0.92
C LEU A 58 9.57 6.61 0.60
N VAL A 59 8.73 5.71 1.12
CA VAL A 59 8.77 5.32 2.54
C VAL A 59 10.12 4.70 2.88
N TYR A 60 10.60 3.75 2.09
CA TYR A 60 11.91 3.12 2.30
C TYR A 60 13.06 4.12 2.20
N LEU A 61 13.02 5.01 1.20
CA LEU A 61 14.03 6.05 0.99
C LEU A 61 14.13 7.00 2.19
N VAL A 62 12.98 7.46 2.70
CA VAL A 62 12.93 8.34 3.86
C VAL A 62 13.43 7.63 5.12
N ALA A 63 12.96 6.40 5.37
CA ALA A 63 13.37 5.61 6.53
C ALA A 63 14.89 5.38 6.56
N ASP A 64 15.48 5.02 5.42
CA ASP A 64 16.92 4.80 5.30
C ASP A 64 17.72 6.10 5.42
N SER A 65 17.23 7.18 4.80
CA SER A 65 17.90 8.49 4.85
C SER A 65 17.93 9.10 6.24
N LEU A 66 16.90 8.83 7.06
CA LEU A 66 16.79 9.29 8.44
C LEU A 66 17.45 8.33 9.44
N ASN A 67 17.93 7.17 9.01
CA ASN A 67 18.44 6.10 9.87
C ASN A 67 17.48 5.79 11.02
N LEU A 68 16.20 5.57 10.68
CA LEU A 68 15.17 5.31 11.69
C LEU A 68 15.50 4.03 12.48
N ASN A 69 15.50 4.13 13.81
CA ASN A 69 15.69 3.00 14.71
C ASN A 69 14.37 2.21 14.88
N LEU A 70 13.86 1.67 13.79
CA LEU A 70 12.67 0.85 13.72
C LEU A 70 12.99 -0.53 13.12
N LYS A 71 12.19 -1.53 13.48
CA LYS A 71 12.28 -2.85 12.83
C LYS A 71 12.00 -2.71 11.32
N SER A 72 12.61 -3.58 10.54
CA SER A 72 12.38 -3.63 9.09
C SER A 72 10.91 -3.87 8.75
N GLU A 73 10.25 -4.75 9.50
CA GLU A 73 8.85 -5.10 9.40
C GLU A 73 7.91 -3.92 9.70
N THR A 74 8.33 -3.01 10.58
CA THR A 74 7.60 -1.77 10.88
C THR A 74 7.56 -0.86 9.67
N ILE A 75 8.71 -0.69 9.01
CA ILE A 75 8.81 0.13 7.79
C ILE A 75 8.03 -0.53 6.65
N ASP A 76 8.06 -1.87 6.55
CA ASP A 76 7.29 -2.65 5.59
C ASP A 76 5.78 -2.46 5.77
N ALA A 77 5.31 -2.50 7.02
CA ALA A 77 3.90 -2.28 7.35
C ALA A 77 3.44 -0.86 6.97
N MET A 78 4.24 0.16 7.25
CA MET A 78 3.95 1.55 6.86
C MET A 78 3.91 1.71 5.34
N ALA A 79 4.85 1.10 4.63
CA ALA A 79 4.91 1.13 3.17
C ALA A 79 3.71 0.40 2.54
N ALA A 80 3.34 -0.76 3.08
CA ALA A 80 2.17 -1.53 2.64
C ALA A 80 0.86 -0.77 2.90
N SER A 81 0.70 -0.17 4.08
CA SER A 81 -0.46 0.65 4.42
C SER A 81 -0.66 1.80 3.41
N GLY A 82 0.41 2.54 3.09
CA GLY A 82 0.34 3.63 2.11
C GLY A 82 -0.03 3.15 0.70
N GLU A 83 0.46 1.98 0.28
CA GLU A 83 0.11 1.40 -1.02
C GLU A 83 -1.32 0.87 -1.04
N LEU A 84 -1.82 0.29 0.05
CA LEU A 84 -3.22 -0.13 0.16
C LEU A 84 -4.18 1.04 0.03
N ILE A 85 -3.91 2.17 0.70
CA ILE A 85 -4.67 3.41 0.53
C ILE A 85 -4.70 3.86 -0.94
N HIS A 86 -3.57 3.76 -1.64
CA HIS A 86 -3.55 4.05 -3.08
C HIS A 86 -4.35 3.03 -3.89
N CYS A 87 -4.29 1.75 -3.55
CA CYS A 87 -5.01 0.71 -4.30
C CYS A 87 -6.53 0.89 -4.21
N TYR A 88 -7.07 1.19 -3.00
CA TYR A 88 -8.51 1.40 -2.89
C TYR A 88 -8.98 2.59 -3.73
N SER A 89 -8.21 3.71 -3.73
CA SER A 89 -8.59 4.88 -4.53
C SER A 89 -8.67 4.54 -6.01
N LEU A 90 -7.70 3.76 -6.54
CA LEU A 90 -7.73 3.33 -7.93
C LEU A 90 -8.92 2.41 -8.25
N ILE A 91 -9.29 1.50 -7.32
CA ILE A 91 -10.46 0.64 -7.52
C ILE A 91 -11.74 1.49 -7.65
N HIS A 92 -11.88 2.50 -6.78
CA HIS A 92 -13.07 3.36 -6.80
C HIS A 92 -13.04 4.36 -7.95
N ASP A 93 -11.89 4.91 -8.30
CA ASP A 93 -11.74 5.83 -9.44
C ASP A 93 -12.13 5.14 -10.76
N ASP A 94 -11.83 3.85 -10.93
CA ASP A 94 -12.17 3.09 -12.14
C ASP A 94 -13.66 2.80 -12.31
N LEU A 95 -14.50 2.98 -11.28
CA LEU A 95 -15.94 2.67 -11.34
C LEU A 95 -16.68 3.51 -12.41
N PRO A 96 -17.78 2.97 -12.97
CA PRO A 96 -18.59 3.70 -13.97
C PRO A 96 -19.13 5.05 -13.50
N ALA A 97 -19.33 5.22 -12.18
CA ALA A 97 -19.77 6.48 -11.58
C ALA A 97 -18.64 7.52 -11.41
N MET A 98 -17.40 7.13 -11.67
CA MET A 98 -16.20 7.94 -11.53
C MET A 98 -15.53 8.11 -12.90
N ASP A 99 -14.31 7.59 -13.10
CA ASP A 99 -13.56 7.72 -14.36
C ASP A 99 -14.04 6.75 -15.46
N ASN A 100 -14.75 5.69 -15.07
CA ASN A 100 -15.27 4.63 -15.97
C ASN A 100 -14.18 3.97 -16.83
N ASP A 101 -13.08 3.60 -16.18
CA ASP A 101 -11.94 2.97 -16.85
C ASP A 101 -12.09 1.44 -16.93
N ASP A 102 -12.18 0.91 -18.14
CA ASP A 102 -12.26 -0.54 -18.36
C ASP A 102 -10.96 -1.28 -18.07
N LEU A 103 -9.82 -0.59 -18.17
CA LEU A 103 -8.49 -1.18 -18.04
C LEU A 103 -7.62 -0.45 -17.03
N ARG A 104 -6.96 -1.21 -16.15
CA ARG A 104 -5.92 -0.73 -15.24
C ARG A 104 -4.62 -1.49 -15.47
N ARG A 105 -3.53 -0.78 -15.77
CA ARG A 105 -2.21 -1.40 -16.07
C ARG A 105 -2.26 -2.45 -17.20
N GLY A 106 -3.15 -2.25 -18.19
CA GLY A 106 -3.32 -3.15 -19.32
C GLY A 106 -4.16 -4.41 -19.05
N LYS A 107 -4.77 -4.52 -17.88
CA LYS A 107 -5.71 -5.59 -17.50
C LYS A 107 -7.09 -5.02 -17.21
N PRO A 108 -8.16 -5.83 -17.25
CA PRO A 108 -9.49 -5.40 -16.83
C PRO A 108 -9.45 -4.78 -15.44
N SER A 109 -10.11 -3.61 -15.29
CA SER A 109 -10.28 -2.99 -13.98
C SER A 109 -11.08 -3.89 -13.02
N CYS A 110 -11.07 -3.59 -11.73
CA CYS A 110 -11.69 -4.44 -10.72
C CYS A 110 -13.18 -4.66 -11.00
N HIS A 111 -13.91 -3.59 -11.34
CA HIS A 111 -15.35 -3.67 -11.61
C HIS A 111 -15.69 -4.44 -12.88
N ILE A 112 -14.85 -4.39 -13.90
CA ILE A 112 -15.02 -5.18 -15.13
C ILE A 112 -14.83 -6.67 -14.84
N LYS A 113 -13.88 -7.03 -13.98
CA LYS A 113 -13.57 -8.43 -13.71
C LYS A 113 -14.47 -9.09 -12.67
N PHE A 114 -14.85 -8.35 -11.62
CA PHE A 114 -15.56 -8.90 -10.45
C PHE A 114 -16.96 -8.29 -10.25
N GLY A 115 -17.35 -7.31 -11.07
CA GLY A 115 -18.59 -6.56 -10.94
C GLY A 115 -18.44 -5.36 -9.99
N GLU A 116 -19.31 -4.34 -10.19
CA GLU A 116 -19.27 -3.08 -9.44
C GLU A 116 -19.40 -3.28 -7.92
N ALA A 117 -20.36 -4.11 -7.49
CA ALA A 117 -20.57 -4.37 -6.07
C ALA A 117 -19.32 -4.95 -5.39
N SER A 118 -18.64 -5.91 -6.04
CA SER A 118 -17.41 -6.49 -5.52
C SER A 118 -16.26 -5.48 -5.49
N ALA A 119 -16.18 -4.61 -6.50
CA ALA A 119 -15.16 -3.55 -6.56
C ALA A 119 -15.36 -2.52 -5.44
N ILE A 120 -16.59 -2.05 -5.23
CA ILE A 120 -16.93 -1.13 -4.13
C ILE A 120 -16.54 -1.74 -2.79
N LEU A 121 -17.00 -2.97 -2.50
CA LEU A 121 -16.74 -3.65 -1.23
C LEU A 121 -15.24 -3.99 -1.04
N ALA A 122 -14.51 -4.30 -2.11
CA ALA A 122 -13.07 -4.51 -2.04
C ALA A 122 -12.33 -3.22 -1.67
N GLY A 123 -12.67 -2.09 -2.27
CA GLY A 123 -12.13 -0.78 -1.91
C GLY A 123 -12.45 -0.41 -0.47
N ASP A 124 -13.71 -0.59 -0.04
CA ASP A 124 -14.15 -0.33 1.34
C ASP A 124 -13.37 -1.18 2.36
N ALA A 125 -13.12 -2.46 2.05
CA ALA A 125 -12.40 -3.35 2.95
C ALA A 125 -10.89 -3.02 3.03
N ILE A 126 -10.28 -2.53 1.97
CA ILE A 126 -8.86 -2.17 1.93
C ILE A 126 -8.55 -0.98 2.85
N GLN A 127 -9.47 -0.01 2.99
CA GLN A 127 -9.24 1.17 3.82
C GLN A 127 -9.02 0.82 5.30
N PRO A 128 -9.93 0.10 6.01
CA PRO A 128 -9.69 -0.32 7.38
C PRO A 128 -8.49 -1.27 7.50
N LEU A 129 -8.28 -2.17 6.55
CA LEU A 129 -7.11 -3.05 6.53
C LEU A 129 -5.79 -2.25 6.54
N ALA A 130 -5.71 -1.18 5.77
CA ALA A 130 -4.53 -0.32 5.75
C ALA A 130 -4.24 0.32 7.12
N LEU A 131 -5.26 0.65 7.89
CA LEU A 131 -5.10 1.21 9.24
C LEU A 131 -4.83 0.11 10.29
N GLU A 132 -5.47 -1.05 10.15
CA GLU A 132 -5.27 -2.22 11.01
C GLU A 132 -3.79 -2.64 11.04
N ILE A 133 -3.14 -2.71 9.87
CA ILE A 133 -1.72 -3.04 9.76
C ILE A 133 -0.84 -2.13 10.63
N ILE A 134 -1.18 -0.84 10.74
CA ILE A 134 -0.44 0.10 11.58
C ILE A 134 -0.68 -0.19 13.07
N THR A 135 -1.90 -0.57 13.47
CA THR A 135 -2.20 -0.91 14.86
C THR A 135 -1.46 -2.14 15.31
N ASP A 136 -1.29 -3.11 14.43
CA ASP A 136 -0.69 -4.42 14.69
C ASP A 136 0.85 -4.42 14.71
N ILE A 137 1.49 -3.29 14.39
CA ILE A 137 2.94 -3.18 14.46
C ILE A 137 3.42 -3.46 15.90
N ASP A 138 4.28 -4.48 16.04
CA ASP A 138 5.00 -4.77 17.29
C ASP A 138 6.45 -4.29 17.18
N ASP A 139 6.68 -3.03 17.59
CA ASP A 139 8.01 -2.42 17.63
C ASP A 139 8.16 -1.60 18.92
N PRO A 140 9.14 -1.94 19.79
CA PRO A 140 9.36 -1.22 21.04
C PRO A 140 9.74 0.26 20.84
N ASN A 141 10.23 0.63 19.67
CA ASN A 141 10.60 2.00 19.32
C ASN A 141 9.42 2.79 18.69
N LEU A 142 8.25 2.18 18.53
CA LEU A 142 7.05 2.81 18.01
C LEU A 142 5.94 2.83 19.07
N SER A 143 5.79 3.96 19.77
CA SER A 143 4.77 4.10 20.81
C SER A 143 3.34 4.06 20.26
N ALA A 144 2.37 3.67 21.11
CA ALA A 144 0.95 3.71 20.77
C ALA A 144 0.49 5.12 20.34
N GLU A 145 1.00 6.16 21.01
CA GLU A 145 0.73 7.57 20.64
C GLU A 145 1.20 7.88 19.22
N THR A 146 2.38 7.39 18.85
CA THR A 146 2.92 7.59 17.49
C THR A 146 2.08 6.85 16.45
N LYS A 147 1.62 5.62 16.73
CA LYS A 147 0.70 4.89 15.85
C LYS A 147 -0.60 5.67 15.63
N ILE A 148 -1.20 6.22 16.70
CA ILE A 148 -2.41 7.05 16.61
C ILE A 148 -2.17 8.29 15.74
N LYS A 149 -1.01 8.96 15.88
CA LYS A 149 -0.65 10.10 15.03
C LYS A 149 -0.52 9.70 13.55
N ILE A 150 0.10 8.56 13.26
CA ILE A 150 0.21 8.03 11.90
C ILE A 150 -1.18 7.75 11.32
N ILE A 151 -2.04 7.05 12.05
CA ILE A 151 -3.43 6.77 11.64
C ILE A 151 -4.19 8.06 11.38
N SER A 152 -4.05 9.07 12.26
CA SER A 152 -4.68 10.38 12.06
C SER A 152 -4.21 11.07 10.78
N ILE A 153 -2.92 10.98 10.45
CA ILE A 153 -2.36 11.54 9.20
C ILE A 153 -2.95 10.82 7.98
N PHE A 154 -2.95 9.47 8.00
CA PHE A 154 -3.54 8.67 6.93
C PHE A 154 -5.02 9.01 6.73
N SER A 155 -5.81 8.99 7.81
CA SER A 155 -7.25 9.28 7.74
C SER A 155 -7.56 10.67 7.17
N LYS A 156 -6.75 11.68 7.52
CA LYS A 156 -6.91 13.04 6.97
C LYS A 156 -6.48 13.16 5.51
N ALA A 157 -5.58 12.29 5.06
CA ALA A 157 -5.10 12.31 3.68
C ALA A 157 -6.01 11.52 2.73
N CYS A 158 -6.88 10.66 3.25
CA CYS A 158 -7.78 9.80 2.47
C CYS A 158 -9.20 10.36 2.36
N GLY A 159 -9.60 11.28 3.24
CA GLY A 159 -10.97 11.77 3.34
C GLY A 159 -11.16 13.28 3.24
#